data_2ba22e66afaeb6e3131f8b4692b65ce1
#
_entry.id   2ba22e66afaeb6e3131f8b4692b65ce1
#
_cell.length_a   1.000
_cell.length_b   1.000
_cell.length_c   1.000
_cell.angle_alpha   90.00
_cell.angle_beta   90.00
_cell.angle_gamma   90.00
#
_symmetry.space_group_name_H-M   'P 1'
#
loop_
_entity.id
_entity.type
_entity.pdbx_description
1 polymer ?
#
loop_
_entity_poly.entity_id
_entity_poly.type
_entity_poly.pdbx_seq_one_letter_code
_entity_poly.pdbx_strand_id
1 'polypeptide(L)'
;MAFTAEEPENLSLLLHPLRRRIYSILAENPGSYFFDLAKYLELPQGTLNWHLKRLESDNLIKSLKFAGKRIYYPAGLRSAEAERIFTVLRPQTARKIFTYVLNRPGAFQSQIAAGIDPPVHHDTVRYHLNRLEGVNLVTTKRSGRTVKIFPGEVAENLQNGSLNVISDSYVRFLLAKLREGCLHPEVVTKSKKQLVLRIECPDGED
;
A
#
# COMPACT_ATOMS: atom_id res chain seq x y z
N MET A 1 -24.96 -0.50 20.45
CA MET A 1 -25.03 0.12 19.11
C MET A 1 -25.23 -0.98 18.10
N ALA A 2 -26.37 -0.98 17.42
CA ALA A 2 -26.76 -2.05 16.51
C ALA A 2 -25.89 -1.96 15.25
N PHE A 3 -25.17 -3.04 14.94
CA PHE A 3 -24.50 -3.21 13.65
C PHE A 3 -25.58 -3.47 12.60
N THR A 4 -25.75 -2.54 11.67
CA THR A 4 -26.64 -2.69 10.54
C THR A 4 -26.06 -3.71 9.55
N ALA A 5 -26.93 -4.56 9.02
CA ALA A 5 -26.63 -5.75 8.20
C ALA A 5 -26.09 -5.46 6.76
N GLU A 6 -25.53 -4.29 6.48
CA GLU A 6 -25.03 -3.91 5.14
C GLU A 6 -23.53 -4.14 4.90
N GLU A 7 -22.82 -4.85 5.82
CA GLU A 7 -21.36 -5.00 5.76
C GLU A 7 -20.77 -6.22 5.00
N PRO A 8 -21.50 -7.24 4.47
CA PRO A 8 -20.83 -8.42 3.91
C PRO A 8 -20.11 -8.17 2.57
N GLU A 9 -20.49 -7.18 1.79
CA GLU A 9 -19.88 -6.93 0.47
C GLU A 9 -18.49 -6.26 0.56
N ASN A 10 -18.27 -5.41 1.56
CA ASN A 10 -17.03 -4.67 1.76
C ASN A 10 -15.87 -5.56 2.24
N LEU A 11 -16.17 -6.61 3.00
CA LEU A 11 -15.20 -7.53 3.59
C LEU A 11 -14.41 -8.34 2.57
N SER A 12 -15.02 -8.64 1.40
CA SER A 12 -14.41 -9.48 0.37
C SER A 12 -13.52 -8.73 -0.64
N LEU A 13 -13.49 -7.40 -0.60
CA LEU A 13 -12.87 -6.59 -1.67
C LEU A 13 -11.37 -6.84 -1.82
N LEU A 14 -10.62 -6.82 -0.73
CA LEU A 14 -9.18 -7.08 -0.76
C LEU A 14 -8.83 -8.57 -0.72
N LEU A 15 -9.81 -9.47 -0.58
CA LEU A 15 -9.60 -10.90 -0.78
C LEU A 15 -9.39 -11.23 -2.26
N HIS A 16 -9.93 -10.44 -3.15
CA HIS A 16 -9.68 -10.61 -4.58
C HIS A 16 -8.21 -10.32 -4.89
N PRO A 17 -7.42 -11.30 -5.41
CA PRO A 17 -5.98 -11.15 -5.57
C PRO A 17 -5.56 -9.91 -6.35
N LEU A 18 -6.28 -9.60 -7.44
CA LEU A 18 -5.97 -8.47 -8.29
C LEU A 18 -6.25 -7.12 -7.59
N ARG A 19 -7.35 -6.99 -6.85
CA ARG A 19 -7.65 -5.76 -6.08
C ARG A 19 -6.62 -5.53 -4.99
N ARG A 20 -6.20 -6.58 -4.29
CA ARG A 20 -5.12 -6.52 -3.31
C ARG A 20 -3.81 -6.08 -3.96
N ARG A 21 -3.46 -6.63 -5.14
CA ARG A 21 -2.27 -6.24 -5.88
C ARG A 21 -2.31 -4.78 -6.31
N ILE A 22 -3.45 -4.30 -6.84
CA ILE A 22 -3.65 -2.88 -7.19
C ILE A 22 -3.45 -1.99 -5.95
N TYR A 23 -4.07 -2.35 -4.83
CA TYR A 23 -3.98 -1.59 -3.58
C TYR A 23 -2.54 -1.53 -3.04
N SER A 24 -1.81 -2.66 -3.05
CA SER A 24 -0.40 -2.71 -2.64
C SER A 24 0.49 -1.83 -3.52
N ILE A 25 0.29 -1.87 -4.85
CA ILE A 25 1.03 -1.02 -5.78
C ILE A 25 0.78 0.47 -5.49
N LEU A 26 -0.47 0.85 -5.21
CA LEU A 26 -0.80 2.23 -4.88
C LEU A 26 -0.24 2.66 -3.52
N ALA A 27 -0.06 1.75 -2.57
CA ALA A 27 0.59 2.03 -1.30
C ALA A 27 2.12 2.23 -1.46
N GLU A 28 2.73 1.48 -2.37
CA GLU A 28 4.16 1.62 -2.69
C GLU A 28 4.44 2.83 -3.60
N ASN A 29 3.52 3.14 -4.51
CA ASN A 29 3.64 4.20 -5.52
C ASN A 29 2.36 5.07 -5.54
N PRO A 30 2.10 5.84 -4.49
CA PRO A 30 0.92 6.69 -4.41
C PRO A 30 0.95 7.77 -5.50
N GLY A 31 -0.18 7.95 -6.18
CA GLY A 31 -0.30 8.86 -7.29
C GLY A 31 0.00 8.24 -8.66
N SER A 32 -0.09 6.91 -8.77
CA SER A 32 0.08 6.23 -10.06
C SER A 32 -1.00 6.64 -11.07
N TYR A 33 -0.62 6.80 -12.33
CA TYR A 33 -1.54 7.03 -13.43
C TYR A 33 -2.29 5.76 -13.83
N PHE A 34 -3.51 5.91 -14.34
CA PHE A 34 -4.31 4.82 -14.87
C PHE A 34 -3.55 3.96 -15.90
N PHE A 35 -2.94 4.60 -16.89
CA PHE A 35 -2.22 3.88 -17.94
C PHE A 35 -0.94 3.20 -17.46
N ASP A 36 -0.23 3.80 -16.48
CA ASP A 36 0.94 3.17 -15.87
C ASP A 36 0.53 1.91 -15.09
N LEU A 37 -0.60 1.96 -14.36
CA LEU A 37 -1.17 0.81 -13.67
C LEU A 37 -1.61 -0.29 -14.65
N ALA A 38 -2.31 0.07 -15.74
CA ALA A 38 -2.75 -0.88 -16.76
C ALA A 38 -1.57 -1.61 -17.40
N LYS A 39 -0.52 -0.86 -17.74
CA LYS A 39 0.72 -1.40 -18.32
C LYS A 39 1.47 -2.29 -17.34
N TYR A 40 1.62 -1.83 -16.09
CA TYR A 40 2.35 -2.59 -15.06
C TYR A 40 1.65 -3.90 -14.68
N LEU A 41 0.32 -3.89 -14.66
CA LEU A 41 -0.50 -5.05 -14.32
C LEU A 41 -0.83 -5.93 -15.54
N GLU A 42 -0.47 -5.48 -16.74
CA GLU A 42 -0.81 -6.15 -18.01
C GLU A 42 -2.32 -6.40 -18.17
N LEU A 43 -3.13 -5.42 -17.74
CA LEU A 43 -4.58 -5.54 -17.72
C LEU A 43 -5.25 -4.73 -18.82
N PRO A 44 -6.35 -5.26 -19.40
CA PRO A 44 -7.25 -4.47 -20.21
C PRO A 44 -7.79 -3.28 -19.43
N GLN A 45 -7.89 -2.13 -20.09
CA GLN A 45 -8.32 -0.87 -19.45
C GLN A 45 -9.72 -1.00 -18.78
N GLY A 46 -10.65 -1.72 -19.41
CA GLY A 46 -11.99 -1.95 -18.85
C GLY A 46 -11.95 -2.70 -17.53
N THR A 47 -11.14 -3.76 -17.46
CA THR A 47 -10.94 -4.58 -16.26
C THR A 47 -10.33 -3.74 -15.13
N LEU A 48 -9.24 -3.01 -15.41
CA LEU A 48 -8.62 -2.13 -14.41
C LEU A 48 -9.61 -1.06 -13.91
N ASN A 49 -10.34 -0.41 -14.83
CA ASN A 49 -11.29 0.63 -14.46
C ASN A 49 -12.40 0.10 -13.54
N TRP A 50 -12.90 -1.12 -13.81
CA TRP A 50 -13.89 -1.77 -12.95
C TRP A 50 -13.35 -1.99 -11.53
N HIS A 51 -12.11 -2.54 -11.39
CA HIS A 51 -11.49 -2.76 -10.09
C HIS A 51 -11.20 -1.45 -9.34
N LEU A 52 -10.71 -0.42 -10.04
CA LEU A 52 -10.45 0.89 -9.44
C LEU A 52 -11.74 1.54 -8.93
N LYS A 53 -12.82 1.53 -9.74
CA LYS A 53 -14.12 2.04 -9.31
C LYS A 53 -14.63 1.32 -8.06
N ARG A 54 -14.46 0.00 -7.98
CA ARG A 54 -14.88 -0.77 -6.83
C ARG A 54 -14.06 -0.42 -5.58
N LEU A 55 -12.75 -0.24 -5.72
CA LEU A 55 -11.88 0.21 -4.61
C LEU A 55 -12.19 1.67 -4.18
N GLU A 56 -12.58 2.54 -5.11
CA GLU A 56 -13.01 3.91 -4.79
C GLU A 56 -14.36 3.93 -4.06
N SER A 57 -15.35 3.14 -4.52
CA SER A 57 -16.68 3.09 -3.89
C SER A 57 -16.61 2.66 -2.43
N ASP A 58 -15.66 1.81 -2.09
CA ASP A 58 -15.45 1.35 -0.71
C ASP A 58 -14.42 2.20 0.06
N ASN A 59 -14.09 3.37 -0.48
CA ASN A 59 -13.18 4.33 0.15
C ASN A 59 -11.80 3.74 0.55
N LEU A 60 -11.33 2.73 -0.18
CA LEU A 60 -9.98 2.17 0.00
C LEU A 60 -8.92 3.00 -0.73
N ILE A 61 -9.30 3.53 -1.89
CA ILE A 61 -8.48 4.45 -2.67
C ILE A 61 -9.25 5.71 -3.01
N LYS A 62 -8.53 6.72 -3.40
CA LYS A 62 -9.06 7.98 -3.95
C LYS A 62 -8.38 8.29 -5.27
N SER A 63 -9.01 9.12 -6.07
CA SER A 63 -8.39 9.69 -7.25
C SER A 63 -8.55 11.20 -7.29
N LEU A 64 -7.65 11.85 -7.99
CA LEU A 64 -7.74 13.27 -8.32
C LEU A 64 -7.24 13.52 -9.73
N LYS A 65 -7.65 14.65 -10.32
CA LYS A 65 -7.15 15.10 -11.63
C LYS A 65 -5.93 15.99 -11.42
N PHE A 66 -4.77 15.54 -11.90
CA PHE A 66 -3.51 16.26 -11.81
C PHE A 66 -2.88 16.38 -13.21
N ALA A 67 -2.52 17.59 -13.62
CA ALA A 67 -1.95 17.87 -14.93
C ALA A 67 -2.73 17.20 -16.10
N GLY A 68 -4.06 17.25 -16.06
CA GLY A 68 -4.94 16.68 -17.07
C GLY A 68 -5.15 15.17 -17.01
N LYS A 69 -4.48 14.46 -16.12
CA LYS A 69 -4.57 13.00 -15.96
C LYS A 69 -5.13 12.63 -14.59
N ARG A 70 -5.81 11.48 -14.51
CA ARG A 70 -6.28 10.94 -13.23
C ARG A 70 -5.17 10.13 -12.58
N ILE A 71 -4.87 10.47 -11.31
CA ILE A 71 -3.96 9.73 -10.45
C ILE A 71 -4.73 9.07 -9.30
N TYR A 72 -4.25 7.92 -8.83
CA TYR A 72 -4.86 7.12 -7.78
C TYR A 72 -3.91 6.98 -6.60
N TYR A 73 -4.45 6.95 -5.38
CA TYR A 73 -3.69 6.85 -4.13
C TYR A 73 -4.55 6.25 -3.01
N PRO A 74 -3.93 5.65 -1.97
CA PRO A 74 -4.65 5.12 -0.81
C PRO A 74 -5.47 6.19 -0.08
N ALA A 75 -6.67 5.86 0.37
CA ALA A 75 -7.60 6.81 1.00
C ALA A 75 -7.05 7.46 2.29
N GLY A 76 -6.05 6.83 2.93
CA GLY A 76 -5.36 7.38 4.11
C GLY A 76 -4.53 8.64 3.86
N LEU A 77 -4.18 8.93 2.59
CA LEU A 77 -3.48 10.16 2.22
C LEU A 77 -4.43 11.31 1.97
N ARG A 78 -4.04 12.53 2.38
CA ARG A 78 -4.72 13.76 1.98
C ARG A 78 -4.36 14.11 0.53
N SER A 79 -5.29 14.73 -0.21
CA SER A 79 -5.10 15.06 -1.63
C SER A 79 -3.84 15.92 -1.88
N ALA A 80 -3.61 16.96 -1.08
CA ALA A 80 -2.44 17.82 -1.21
C ALA A 80 -1.11 17.08 -0.94
N GLU A 81 -1.12 16.09 -0.08
CA GLU A 81 0.03 15.22 0.19
C GLU A 81 0.28 14.27 -0.97
N ALA A 82 -0.78 13.65 -1.50
CA ALA A 82 -0.73 12.80 -2.67
C ALA A 82 -0.18 13.54 -3.91
N GLU A 83 -0.58 14.79 -4.13
CA GLU A 83 -0.05 15.64 -5.21
C GLU A 83 1.45 15.90 -5.08
N ARG A 84 1.93 16.22 -3.87
CA ARG A 84 3.36 16.45 -3.61
C ARG A 84 4.17 15.18 -3.83
N ILE A 85 3.72 14.07 -3.28
CA ILE A 85 4.36 12.75 -3.45
C ILE A 85 4.40 12.38 -4.93
N PHE A 86 3.28 12.50 -5.62
CA PHE A 86 3.20 12.24 -7.06
C PHE A 86 4.19 13.09 -7.86
N THR A 87 4.28 14.40 -7.56
CA THR A 87 5.21 15.30 -8.25
C THR A 87 6.67 14.85 -8.10
N VAL A 88 7.03 14.33 -6.92
CA VAL A 88 8.37 13.82 -6.64
C VAL A 88 8.61 12.46 -7.29
N LEU A 89 7.61 11.57 -7.31
CA LEU A 89 7.71 10.24 -7.93
C LEU A 89 7.44 10.22 -9.44
N ARG A 90 7.06 11.35 -10.05
CA ARG A 90 6.79 11.43 -11.49
C ARG A 90 7.98 11.00 -12.36
N PRO A 91 9.24 11.39 -12.08
CA PRO A 91 10.39 10.88 -12.83
C PRO A 91 10.59 9.37 -12.58
N GLN A 92 10.82 8.60 -13.66
CA GLN A 92 11.06 7.16 -13.55
C GLN A 92 12.26 6.83 -12.66
N THR A 93 13.32 7.63 -12.75
CA THR A 93 14.52 7.48 -11.90
C THR A 93 14.17 7.64 -10.42
N ALA A 94 13.33 8.63 -10.05
CA ALA A 94 12.90 8.80 -8.67
C ALA A 94 12.14 7.56 -8.15
N ARG A 95 11.24 6.98 -8.97
CA ARG A 95 10.52 5.74 -8.62
C ARG A 95 11.48 4.57 -8.42
N LYS A 96 12.45 4.37 -9.32
CA LYS A 96 13.45 3.30 -9.21
C LYS A 96 14.29 3.45 -7.94
N ILE A 97 14.73 4.67 -7.62
CA ILE A 97 15.46 4.97 -6.39
C ILE A 97 14.60 4.66 -5.17
N PHE A 98 13.35 5.12 -5.15
CA PHE A 98 12.43 4.87 -4.05
C PHE A 98 12.18 3.37 -3.85
N THR A 99 11.84 2.63 -4.91
CA THR A 99 11.66 1.17 -4.87
C THR A 99 12.92 0.45 -4.39
N TYR A 100 14.10 0.90 -4.80
CA TYR A 100 15.36 0.34 -4.31
C TYR A 100 15.50 0.49 -2.79
N VAL A 101 15.19 1.69 -2.26
CA VAL A 101 15.25 1.98 -0.81
C VAL A 101 14.22 1.14 -0.04
N LEU A 102 13.01 0.96 -0.57
CA LEU A 102 11.98 0.11 0.05
C LEU A 102 12.43 -1.35 0.17
N ASN A 103 13.08 -1.88 -0.87
CA ASN A 103 13.54 -3.26 -0.93
C ASN A 103 14.87 -3.50 -0.17
N ARG A 104 15.65 -2.45 0.05
CA ARG A 104 16.98 -2.51 0.69
C ARG A 104 17.17 -1.34 1.66
N PRO A 105 16.45 -1.34 2.80
CA PRO A 105 16.61 -0.31 3.82
C PRO A 105 18.05 -0.26 4.36
N GLY A 106 18.59 0.94 4.52
CA GLY A 106 19.96 1.14 4.96
C GLY A 106 21.02 1.10 3.84
N ALA A 107 20.59 1.11 2.58
CA ALA A 107 21.51 1.22 1.45
C ALA A 107 22.26 2.55 1.43
N PHE A 108 23.48 2.53 0.87
CA PHE A 108 24.26 3.73 0.61
C PHE A 108 23.92 4.32 -0.75
N GLN A 109 24.17 5.63 -0.90
CA GLN A 109 23.93 6.33 -2.18
C GLN A 109 24.64 5.66 -3.36
N SER A 110 25.88 5.18 -3.17
CA SER A 110 26.63 4.46 -4.21
C SER A 110 26.02 3.14 -4.61
N GLN A 111 25.45 2.41 -3.65
CA GLN A 111 24.73 1.16 -3.92
C GLN A 111 23.44 1.39 -4.72
N ILE A 112 22.73 2.47 -4.40
CA ILE A 112 21.52 2.87 -5.15
C ILE A 112 21.92 3.25 -6.59
N ALA A 113 22.98 4.05 -6.75
CA ALA A 113 23.45 4.50 -8.06
C ALA A 113 23.82 3.35 -9.02
N ALA A 114 24.48 2.32 -8.47
CA ALA A 114 24.89 1.14 -9.21
C ALA A 114 23.78 0.10 -9.38
N GLY A 115 22.84 0.06 -8.42
CA GLY A 115 21.85 -1.03 -8.31
C GLY A 115 20.52 -0.78 -9.01
N ILE A 116 20.27 0.41 -9.55
CA ILE A 116 19.11 0.69 -10.40
C ILE A 116 19.47 0.53 -11.88
N ASP A 117 18.49 0.15 -12.71
CA ASP A 117 18.69 -0.07 -14.15
C ASP A 117 17.92 0.99 -14.96
N PRO A 118 18.62 1.73 -15.90
CA PRO A 118 20.08 1.79 -16.02
C PRO A 118 20.73 2.47 -14.80
N PRO A 119 22.01 2.17 -14.52
CA PRO A 119 22.77 2.86 -13.48
C PRO A 119 22.82 4.38 -13.73
N VAL A 120 22.82 5.16 -12.66
CA VAL A 120 22.80 6.62 -12.73
C VAL A 120 23.96 7.24 -11.95
N HIS A 121 24.32 8.47 -12.31
CA HIS A 121 25.34 9.19 -11.58
C HIS A 121 24.92 9.48 -10.13
N HIS A 122 25.87 9.50 -9.21
CA HIS A 122 25.60 9.72 -7.78
C HIS A 122 24.91 11.07 -7.49
N ASP A 123 25.19 12.12 -8.26
CA ASP A 123 24.49 13.40 -8.12
C ASP A 123 23.01 13.34 -8.49
N THR A 124 22.67 12.52 -9.48
CA THR A 124 21.28 12.25 -9.86
C THR A 124 20.55 11.56 -8.70
N VAL A 125 21.20 10.58 -8.07
CA VAL A 125 20.64 9.90 -6.88
C VAL A 125 20.45 10.91 -5.76
N ARG A 126 21.48 11.73 -5.45
CA ARG A 126 21.40 12.75 -4.40
C ARG A 126 20.27 13.75 -4.64
N TYR A 127 20.12 14.23 -5.88
CA TYR A 127 19.02 15.13 -6.26
C TYR A 127 17.65 14.51 -5.97
N HIS A 128 17.42 13.26 -6.38
CA HIS A 128 16.14 12.60 -6.15
C HIS A 128 15.92 12.23 -4.68
N LEU A 129 16.96 11.81 -3.96
CA LEU A 129 16.89 11.53 -2.53
C LEU A 129 16.47 12.76 -1.72
N ASN A 130 17.05 13.92 -1.99
CA ASN A 130 16.67 15.18 -1.32
C ASN A 130 15.18 15.52 -1.55
N ARG A 131 14.66 15.27 -2.76
CA ARG A 131 13.24 15.49 -3.06
C ARG A 131 12.32 14.48 -2.39
N LEU A 132 12.73 13.21 -2.33
CA LEU A 132 11.99 12.15 -1.65
C LEU A 132 11.99 12.39 -0.12
N GLU A 133 13.09 12.87 0.43
CA GLU A 133 13.19 13.26 1.85
C GLU A 133 12.30 14.46 2.17
N GLY A 134 12.19 15.45 1.27
CA GLY A 134 11.30 16.61 1.42
C GLY A 134 9.80 16.27 1.47
N VAL A 135 9.40 15.05 1.11
CA VAL A 135 8.03 14.53 1.25
C VAL A 135 7.96 13.32 2.20
N ASN A 136 8.97 13.11 3.01
CA ASN A 136 9.07 12.03 4.01
C ASN A 136 8.90 10.61 3.45
N LEU A 137 9.19 10.39 2.16
CA LEU A 137 9.22 9.05 1.55
C LEU A 137 10.51 8.30 1.85
N VAL A 138 11.61 9.02 2.06
CA VAL A 138 12.88 8.47 2.54
C VAL A 138 13.39 9.31 3.71
N THR A 139 14.26 8.71 4.51
CA THR A 139 14.99 9.41 5.57
C THR A 139 16.44 8.97 5.55
N THR A 140 17.35 9.87 5.97
CA THR A 140 18.77 9.59 6.06
C THR A 140 19.19 9.46 7.51
N LYS A 141 20.04 8.46 7.82
CA LYS A 141 20.65 8.27 9.15
C LYS A 141 22.16 8.22 9.02
N ARG A 142 22.84 9.06 9.80
CA ARG A 142 24.30 9.07 9.88
C ARG A 142 24.79 7.93 10.76
N SER A 143 25.75 7.15 10.25
CA SER A 143 26.45 6.11 11.00
C SER A 143 27.96 6.33 10.82
N GLY A 144 28.57 7.05 11.74
CA GLY A 144 29.98 7.50 11.62
C GLY A 144 30.17 8.43 10.42
N ARG A 145 31.06 8.05 9.49
CA ARG A 145 31.37 8.80 8.26
C ARG A 145 30.40 8.50 7.10
N THR A 146 29.48 7.55 7.29
CA THR A 146 28.57 7.10 6.22
C THR A 146 27.15 7.56 6.48
N VAL A 147 26.39 7.75 5.40
CA VAL A 147 24.97 8.07 5.43
C VAL A 147 24.19 6.90 4.84
N LYS A 148 23.30 6.32 5.63
CA LYS A 148 22.40 5.24 5.23
C LYS A 148 21.01 5.79 4.94
N ILE A 149 20.36 5.26 3.91
CA ILE A 149 19.05 5.69 3.45
C ILE A 149 18.00 4.64 3.83
N PHE A 150 16.90 5.07 4.41
CA PHE A 150 15.79 4.23 4.87
C PHE A 150 14.46 4.74 4.32
N PRO A 151 13.39 3.90 4.29
CA PRO A 151 12.04 4.40 4.12
C PRO A 151 11.74 5.48 5.16
N GLY A 152 11.05 6.53 4.74
CA GLY A 152 10.60 7.62 5.61
C GLY A 152 9.23 7.31 6.22
N GLU A 153 8.80 8.16 7.16
CA GLU A 153 7.56 7.98 7.92
C GLU A 153 6.32 7.78 7.03
N VAL A 154 6.20 8.57 5.95
CA VAL A 154 5.07 8.44 5.02
C VAL A 154 5.08 7.08 4.32
N ALA A 155 6.26 6.60 3.89
CA ALA A 155 6.38 5.29 3.25
C ALA A 155 6.07 4.15 4.24
N GLU A 156 6.57 4.23 5.47
CA GLU A 156 6.28 3.25 6.53
C GLU A 156 4.80 3.23 6.89
N ASN A 157 4.16 4.39 7.01
CA ASN A 157 2.74 4.50 7.31
C ASN A 157 1.87 3.93 6.19
N LEU A 158 2.23 4.17 4.93
CA LEU A 158 1.53 3.60 3.78
C LEU A 158 1.66 2.07 3.72
N GLN A 159 2.86 1.54 3.94
CA GLN A 159 3.09 0.09 3.95
C GLN A 159 2.38 -0.58 5.13
N ASN A 160 2.51 -0.02 6.34
CA ASN A 160 1.84 -0.54 7.53
C ASN A 160 0.32 -0.42 7.41
N GLY A 161 -0.18 0.70 6.92
CA GLY A 161 -1.61 0.92 6.65
C GLY A 161 -2.16 -0.09 5.65
N SER A 162 -1.45 -0.31 4.54
CA SER A 162 -1.82 -1.30 3.54
C SER A 162 -1.89 -2.72 4.12
N LEU A 163 -0.87 -3.14 4.88
CA LEU A 163 -0.85 -4.46 5.52
C LEU A 163 -1.98 -4.61 6.55
N ASN A 164 -2.26 -3.57 7.33
CA ASN A 164 -3.35 -3.60 8.30
C ASN A 164 -4.71 -3.73 7.61
N VAL A 165 -4.98 -2.92 6.58
CA VAL A 165 -6.25 -2.97 5.82
C VAL A 165 -6.44 -4.34 5.17
N ILE A 166 -5.39 -4.91 4.57
CA ILE A 166 -5.44 -6.25 3.97
C ILE A 166 -5.69 -7.30 5.07
N SER A 167 -4.93 -7.26 6.16
CA SER A 167 -5.07 -8.19 7.29
C SER A 167 -6.47 -8.10 7.91
N ASP A 168 -6.99 -6.90 8.12
CA ASP A 168 -8.33 -6.69 8.68
C ASP A 168 -9.42 -7.24 7.78
N SER A 169 -9.27 -7.10 6.46
CA SER A 169 -10.19 -7.68 5.48
C SER A 169 -10.23 -9.21 5.58
N TYR A 170 -9.08 -9.88 5.77
CA TYR A 170 -9.02 -11.33 5.97
C TYR A 170 -9.65 -11.76 7.30
N VAL A 171 -9.32 -11.05 8.39
CA VAL A 171 -9.88 -11.36 9.72
C VAL A 171 -11.39 -11.26 9.71
N ARG A 172 -11.94 -10.17 9.18
CA ARG A 172 -13.39 -9.96 9.12
C ARG A 172 -14.08 -11.03 8.27
N PHE A 173 -13.50 -11.36 7.10
CA PHE A 173 -14.02 -12.44 6.27
C PHE A 173 -14.04 -13.78 7.00
N LEU A 174 -12.95 -14.14 7.68
CA LEU A 174 -12.86 -15.38 8.43
C LEU A 174 -13.93 -15.44 9.55
N LEU A 175 -14.05 -14.34 10.32
CA LEU A 175 -15.06 -14.24 11.36
C LEU A 175 -16.49 -14.36 10.81
N ALA A 176 -16.78 -13.74 9.66
CA ALA A 176 -18.07 -13.83 9.00
C ALA A 176 -18.38 -15.28 8.59
N LYS A 177 -17.41 -15.97 7.98
CA LYS A 177 -17.57 -17.38 7.57
C LYS A 177 -17.77 -18.35 8.76
N LEU A 178 -17.06 -18.13 9.84
CA LEU A 178 -17.23 -18.92 11.05
C LEU A 178 -18.63 -18.71 11.66
N ARG A 179 -19.14 -17.46 11.67
CA ARG A 179 -20.50 -17.15 12.13
C ARG A 179 -21.58 -17.74 11.24
N GLU A 180 -21.38 -17.77 9.91
CA GLU A 180 -22.30 -18.47 8.99
C GLU A 180 -22.41 -19.96 9.29
N GLY A 181 -21.36 -20.57 9.85
CA GLY A 181 -21.34 -21.96 10.34
C GLY A 181 -21.84 -22.13 11.77
N CYS A 182 -22.58 -21.18 12.33
CA CYS A 182 -23.09 -21.18 13.71
C CYS A 182 -21.99 -21.24 14.80
N LEU A 183 -20.76 -20.89 14.45
CA LEU A 183 -19.67 -20.78 15.42
C LEU A 183 -19.62 -19.35 15.99
N HIS A 184 -19.23 -19.23 17.24
CA HIS A 184 -19.09 -17.94 17.92
C HIS A 184 -17.61 -17.59 18.13
N PRO A 185 -16.91 -17.09 17.08
CA PRO A 185 -15.49 -16.79 17.17
C PRO A 185 -15.24 -15.50 17.93
N GLU A 186 -14.31 -15.55 18.89
CA GLU A 186 -13.75 -14.40 19.59
C GLU A 186 -12.28 -14.19 19.18
N VAL A 187 -11.89 -12.93 18.93
CA VAL A 187 -10.49 -12.59 18.68
C VAL A 187 -9.76 -12.44 20.02
N VAL A 188 -8.94 -13.42 20.37
CA VAL A 188 -8.14 -13.40 21.60
C VAL A 188 -6.89 -12.54 21.43
N THR A 189 -6.18 -12.73 20.33
CA THR A 189 -4.96 -11.97 20.02
C THR A 189 -4.85 -11.70 18.54
N LYS A 190 -4.47 -10.46 18.18
CA LYS A 190 -4.17 -10.05 16.82
C LYS A 190 -2.84 -9.31 16.78
N SER A 191 -1.90 -9.82 16.01
CA SER A 191 -0.61 -9.20 15.73
C SER A 191 -0.33 -9.17 14.22
N LYS A 192 0.77 -8.55 13.80
CA LYS A 192 1.19 -8.56 12.38
C LYS A 192 1.48 -9.96 11.83
N LYS A 193 1.74 -10.95 12.69
CA LYS A 193 2.16 -12.31 12.30
C LYS A 193 1.19 -13.40 12.74
N GLN A 194 0.28 -13.11 13.65
CA GLN A 194 -0.55 -14.12 14.30
C GLN A 194 -1.95 -13.60 14.63
N LEU A 195 -2.95 -14.41 14.34
CA LEU A 195 -4.32 -14.23 14.77
C LEU A 195 -4.69 -15.48 15.61
N VAL A 196 -5.13 -15.27 16.85
CA VAL A 196 -5.63 -16.33 17.72
C VAL A 196 -7.12 -16.10 17.91
N LEU A 197 -7.90 -17.11 17.53
CA LEU A 197 -9.35 -17.13 17.72
C LEU A 197 -9.69 -18.19 18.78
N ARG A 198 -10.61 -17.86 19.66
CA ARG A 198 -11.34 -18.81 20.49
C ARG A 198 -12.66 -19.10 19.78
N ILE A 199 -12.99 -20.35 19.61
CA ILE A 199 -14.24 -20.79 19.01
C ILE A 199 -14.97 -21.62 20.07
N GLU A 200 -16.15 -21.18 20.44
CA GLU A 200 -17.05 -22.00 21.26
C GLU A 200 -17.84 -22.91 20.33
N CYS A 201 -17.60 -24.19 20.44
CA CYS A 201 -18.43 -25.17 19.73
C CYS A 201 -19.78 -25.23 20.48
N PRO A 202 -20.93 -25.24 19.76
CA PRO A 202 -22.19 -25.53 20.40
C PRO A 202 -22.06 -26.91 21.06
N ASP A 203 -22.41 -26.97 22.35
CA ASP A 203 -22.45 -28.25 23.06
C ASP A 203 -23.31 -29.18 22.24
N GLY A 204 -22.71 -30.30 21.80
CA GLY A 204 -23.48 -31.37 21.17
C GLY A 204 -24.45 -31.88 22.23
N GLU A 205 -25.73 -31.74 21.99
CA GLU A 205 -26.71 -32.50 22.73
C GLU A 205 -26.40 -33.98 22.49
N ASP A 206 -25.94 -34.69 23.56
CA ASP A 206 -25.83 -36.15 23.61
C ASP A 206 -27.20 -36.82 23.51
#